data_e8122a4232a2dd51b4151a61bc6b901a
#
_entry.id   e8122a4232a2dd51b4151a61bc6b901a
#
_cell.length_a   1.000
_cell.length_b   1.000
_cell.length_c   1.000
_cell.angle_alpha   90.00
_cell.angle_beta   90.00
_cell.angle_gamma   90.00
#
_symmetry.space_group_name_H-M   'P 1'
#
loop_
_entity.id
_entity.type
_entity.pdbx_description
1 polymer ?
#
loop_
_entity_poly.entity_id
_entity_poly.type
_entity_poly.pdbx_seq_one_letter_code
_entity_poly.pdbx_strand_id
1 'polypeptide(L)'
;METELFNRQYIISKKELALDGWKQFLFDNYHVYVHPNLDYVHQDGKHLSVAVLGYLFDYRNTKYTNENIVKELSESADVEDLMRQLDQYCGHFIVLCKDAAGVKIIPDACAQRILYYKNSFDVFASQVKLIEHFFPLEDVVDPEAKAFFNSSVYKYRLYAISSKTWKQGIFRLMANSYLDVTACKVVRFFPVRPIQRQALQDVVEQVIPMFKGYIEAIAKRYKKVVIPVTAGFDSRMVFAASLGLKECTYFIYKHPSFKENHPDLVIPKKLTELVGKSFQVFRYSPEVDPVLKEVYKNSVDYARDRTAAMILSGNGTYFKDAIMLNGNLGEIARNYYNYTENVSGRELAALMECRNYPYAVRELQAWYDTNRPLFKANHLNALDMLFWELDWGPSTAQSKQECWIASEVCSPFNSRIMLTTLLSTDAKYRVKESCRVFREVINHFAGKTIDLPVNPTGKHKIIAMMKWLGIYLPYRKFRMNVR
;
A
#
# COMPACT_ATOMS: atom_id res chain seq x y z
N MET A 1 -6.56 13.42 25.80
CA MET A 1 -6.48 14.03 24.45
C MET A 1 -5.16 13.67 23.76
N GLU A 2 -4.00 13.86 24.37
CA GLU A 2 -2.72 13.57 23.69
C GLU A 2 -2.52 12.08 23.37
N THR A 3 -3.00 11.17 24.19
CA THR A 3 -2.97 9.71 23.95
C THR A 3 -3.95 9.22 22.87
N GLU A 4 -4.84 10.07 22.37
CA GLU A 4 -5.76 9.76 21.28
C GLU A 4 -5.25 10.24 19.94
N LEU A 5 -4.33 11.25 19.94
CA LEU A 5 -3.69 11.74 18.75
C LEU A 5 -2.69 10.71 18.20
N PHE A 6 -2.55 10.67 16.89
CA PHE A 6 -1.56 9.86 16.19
C PHE A 6 -1.64 8.35 16.47
N ASN A 7 -2.86 7.81 16.65
CA ASN A 7 -3.09 6.40 16.89
C ASN A 7 -2.34 5.51 15.87
N ARG A 8 -1.62 4.47 16.38
CA ARG A 8 -0.78 3.53 15.61
C ARG A 8 0.32 4.20 14.79
N GLN A 9 0.86 5.32 15.27
CA GLN A 9 1.94 6.05 14.60
C GLN A 9 3.26 5.96 15.37
N TYR A 10 4.33 6.50 14.79
CA TYR A 10 5.67 6.50 15.39
C TYR A 10 6.45 7.74 14.95
N ILE A 11 7.41 8.12 15.79
CA ILE A 11 8.44 9.15 15.48
C ILE A 11 9.79 8.69 16.01
N ILE A 12 10.84 8.96 15.23
CA ILE A 12 12.23 8.65 15.53
C ILE A 12 13.01 9.96 15.48
N SER A 13 13.75 10.28 16.52
CA SER A 13 14.43 11.58 16.62
C SER A 13 15.76 11.45 17.34
N LYS A 14 16.75 12.22 16.90
CA LYS A 14 18.00 12.40 17.67
C LYS A 14 17.77 13.20 18.96
N LYS A 15 16.77 14.09 18.94
CA LYS A 15 16.37 14.87 20.10
C LYS A 15 15.34 14.07 20.90
N GLU A 16 15.49 14.08 22.21
CA GLU A 16 14.48 13.55 23.11
C GLU A 16 13.20 14.38 23.02
N LEU A 17 12.04 13.71 22.98
CA LEU A 17 10.72 14.31 22.85
C LEU A 17 9.87 13.95 24.07
N ALA A 18 9.01 14.87 24.49
CA ALA A 18 8.00 14.62 25.51
C ALA A 18 6.76 14.00 24.83
N LEU A 19 6.61 12.67 24.97
CA LEU A 19 5.49 11.88 24.45
C LEU A 19 4.97 10.95 25.54
N ASP A 20 4.12 11.52 26.43
CA ASP A 20 3.59 10.79 27.57
C ASP A 20 2.71 9.61 27.13
N GLY A 21 2.94 8.44 27.73
CA GLY A 21 2.21 7.22 27.45
C GLY A 21 2.62 6.47 26.19
N TRP A 22 3.56 6.99 25.40
CA TRP A 22 4.13 6.25 24.26
C TRP A 22 5.19 5.27 24.71
N LYS A 23 5.27 4.12 24.05
CA LYS A 23 6.37 3.18 24.20
C LYS A 23 7.63 3.83 23.64
N GLN A 24 8.78 3.66 24.32
CA GLN A 24 10.03 4.26 23.85
C GLN A 24 11.21 3.30 24.03
N PHE A 25 12.18 3.41 23.13
CA PHE A 25 13.46 2.74 23.22
C PHE A 25 14.53 3.52 22.48
N LEU A 26 15.79 3.27 22.79
CA LEU A 26 16.93 3.84 22.07
C LEU A 26 17.38 2.86 20.98
N PHE A 27 17.54 3.35 19.75
CA PHE A 27 18.14 2.61 18.66
C PHE A 27 19.32 3.38 18.12
N ASP A 28 20.52 2.92 18.41
CA ASP A 28 21.77 3.68 18.22
C ASP A 28 21.69 5.03 18.98
N ASN A 29 21.78 6.15 18.29
CA ASN A 29 21.66 7.50 18.85
C ASN A 29 20.29 8.16 18.58
N TYR A 30 19.26 7.35 18.29
CA TYR A 30 17.90 7.80 18.02
C TYR A 30 16.93 7.31 19.11
N HIS A 31 16.15 8.23 19.63
CA HIS A 31 14.98 7.92 20.46
C HIS A 31 13.83 7.50 19.52
N VAL A 32 13.31 6.31 19.72
CA VAL A 32 12.17 5.76 18.97
C VAL A 32 10.94 5.77 19.85
N TYR A 33 9.92 6.48 19.41
CA TYR A 33 8.62 6.57 20.10
C TYR A 33 7.58 5.87 19.26
N VAL A 34 6.84 4.97 19.89
CA VAL A 34 5.82 4.14 19.25
C VAL A 34 4.51 4.28 20.01
N HIS A 35 3.44 4.69 19.32
CA HIS A 35 2.12 4.77 19.94
C HIS A 35 1.72 3.43 20.57
N PRO A 36 1.04 3.40 21.74
CA PRO A 36 0.70 2.18 22.47
C PRO A 36 -0.01 1.10 21.63
N ASN A 37 -0.83 1.51 20.66
CA ASN A 37 -1.57 0.62 19.77
C ASN A 37 -0.79 0.18 18.51
N LEU A 38 0.46 0.55 18.37
CA LEU A 38 1.34 0.06 17.32
C LEU A 38 2.25 -1.03 17.89
N ASP A 39 2.30 -2.18 17.23
CA ASP A 39 3.23 -3.24 17.59
C ASP A 39 4.66 -2.84 17.22
N TYR A 40 5.60 -3.24 18.07
CA TYR A 40 7.01 -3.18 17.73
C TYR A 40 7.77 -4.31 18.41
N VAL A 41 8.88 -4.71 17.81
CA VAL A 41 9.85 -5.67 18.37
C VAL A 41 11.24 -5.16 18.10
N HIS A 42 12.13 -5.24 19.08
CA HIS A 42 13.55 -4.94 18.97
C HIS A 42 14.36 -6.13 19.42
N GLN A 43 15.34 -6.54 18.66
CA GLN A 43 16.22 -7.69 18.92
C GLN A 43 17.65 -7.38 18.50
N ASP A 44 18.58 -7.61 19.39
CA ASP A 44 20.00 -7.64 19.09
C ASP A 44 20.41 -9.06 18.71
N GLY A 45 20.95 -9.21 17.48
CA GLY A 45 21.54 -10.45 16.99
C GLY A 45 23.06 -10.39 16.98
N LYS A 46 23.67 -11.41 16.39
CA LYS A 46 25.13 -11.52 16.33
C LYS A 46 25.78 -10.44 15.46
N HIS A 47 25.16 -10.11 14.33
CA HIS A 47 25.69 -9.20 13.33
C HIS A 47 24.83 -7.94 13.15
N LEU A 48 23.54 -8.05 13.40
CA LEU A 48 22.57 -6.98 13.21
C LEU A 48 21.77 -6.73 14.49
N SER A 49 21.58 -5.46 14.82
CA SER A 49 20.47 -5.03 15.69
C SER A 49 19.29 -4.68 14.78
N VAL A 50 18.12 -5.23 15.05
CA VAL A 50 16.91 -5.07 14.22
C VAL A 50 15.74 -4.63 15.06
N ALA A 51 15.08 -3.55 14.67
CA ALA A 51 13.79 -3.16 15.24
C ALA A 51 12.74 -3.07 14.12
N VAL A 52 11.56 -3.61 14.39
CA VAL A 52 10.42 -3.55 13.47
C VAL A 52 9.29 -2.78 14.12
N LEU A 53 8.78 -1.76 13.46
CA LEU A 53 7.61 -0.98 13.84
C LEU A 53 6.44 -1.38 12.92
N GLY A 54 5.44 -2.06 13.46
CA GLY A 54 4.33 -2.64 12.72
C GLY A 54 4.31 -4.15 12.78
N TYR A 55 3.82 -4.81 11.73
CA TYR A 55 3.64 -6.25 11.73
C TYR A 55 4.06 -6.89 10.41
N LEU A 56 4.63 -8.12 10.54
CA LEU A 56 5.02 -9.00 9.43
C LEU A 56 4.29 -10.33 9.55
N PHE A 57 4.02 -10.96 8.41
CA PHE A 57 3.42 -12.28 8.32
C PHE A 57 4.25 -13.16 7.38
N ASP A 58 4.57 -14.37 7.83
CA ASP A 58 5.28 -15.36 7.05
C ASP A 58 4.30 -16.40 6.49
N TYR A 59 4.26 -16.55 5.17
CA TYR A 59 3.40 -17.55 4.53
C TYR A 59 3.93 -19.01 4.71
N ARG A 60 5.24 -19.17 4.95
CA ARG A 60 5.92 -20.45 5.14
C ARG A 60 5.69 -20.97 6.57
N ASN A 61 5.66 -20.06 7.54
CA ASN A 61 5.52 -20.32 8.97
C ASN A 61 4.35 -19.54 9.56
N THR A 62 3.13 -19.96 9.25
CA THR A 62 1.91 -19.21 9.59
C THR A 62 1.64 -19.07 11.11
N LYS A 63 2.45 -19.68 11.96
CA LYS A 63 2.39 -19.55 13.43
C LYS A 63 3.37 -18.51 13.99
N TYR A 64 4.27 -18.01 13.15
CA TYR A 64 5.28 -17.05 13.60
C TYR A 64 4.64 -15.73 14.02
N THR A 65 5.12 -15.23 15.14
CA THR A 65 4.83 -13.87 15.65
C THR A 65 5.86 -12.88 15.13
N ASN A 66 5.71 -11.60 15.41
CA ASN A 66 6.74 -10.62 15.10
C ASN A 66 8.07 -10.94 15.76
N GLU A 67 8.04 -11.42 17.02
CA GLU A 67 9.24 -11.81 17.78
C GLU A 67 10.02 -12.93 17.08
N ASN A 68 9.33 -13.96 16.59
CA ASN A 68 9.97 -15.05 15.84
C ASN A 68 10.65 -14.54 14.57
N ILE A 69 9.93 -13.71 13.80
CA ILE A 69 10.43 -13.16 12.53
C ILE A 69 11.62 -12.21 12.79
N VAL A 70 11.50 -11.30 13.75
CA VAL A 70 12.55 -10.33 14.06
C VAL A 70 13.81 -11.03 14.59
N LYS A 71 13.64 -12.10 15.38
CA LYS A 71 14.76 -12.94 15.80
C LYS A 71 15.50 -13.56 14.59
N GLU A 72 14.78 -14.14 13.62
CA GLU A 72 15.40 -14.65 12.39
C GLU A 72 16.12 -13.53 11.60
N LEU A 73 15.47 -12.38 11.45
CA LEU A 73 16.05 -11.24 10.76
C LEU A 73 17.32 -10.71 11.45
N SER A 74 17.40 -10.74 12.78
CA SER A 74 18.59 -10.30 13.52
C SER A 74 19.78 -11.24 13.36
N GLU A 75 19.54 -12.49 12.95
CA GLU A 75 20.58 -13.48 12.65
C GLU A 75 21.05 -13.45 11.20
N SER A 76 20.55 -12.55 10.37
CA SER A 76 21.02 -12.35 8.99
C SER A 76 22.50 -12.03 8.96
N ALA A 77 23.19 -12.50 7.91
CA ALA A 77 24.63 -12.32 7.78
C ALA A 77 25.03 -10.83 7.62
N ASP A 78 24.21 -10.09 6.89
CA ASP A 78 24.36 -8.66 6.62
C ASP A 78 23.00 -8.03 6.25
N VAL A 79 23.01 -6.71 5.98
CA VAL A 79 21.78 -5.98 5.59
C VAL A 79 21.23 -6.43 4.23
N GLU A 80 22.06 -6.89 3.30
CA GLU A 80 21.59 -7.40 2.02
C GLU A 80 20.84 -8.72 2.20
N ASP A 81 21.35 -9.59 3.07
CA ASP A 81 20.66 -10.82 3.45
C ASP A 81 19.35 -10.54 4.16
N LEU A 82 19.33 -9.61 5.11
CA LEU A 82 18.11 -9.14 5.75
C LEU A 82 17.09 -8.64 4.72
N MET A 83 17.49 -7.81 3.75
CA MET A 83 16.59 -7.32 2.71
C MET A 83 16.04 -8.44 1.83
N ARG A 84 16.85 -9.47 1.49
CA ARG A 84 16.36 -10.65 0.77
C ARG A 84 15.32 -11.44 1.57
N GLN A 85 15.52 -11.56 2.87
CA GLN A 85 14.55 -12.22 3.75
C GLN A 85 13.27 -11.39 3.87
N LEU A 86 13.35 -10.06 3.96
CA LEU A 86 12.19 -9.17 4.01
C LEU A 86 11.26 -9.33 2.81
N ASP A 87 11.77 -9.70 1.64
CA ASP A 87 10.97 -9.94 0.45
C ASP A 87 9.91 -11.05 0.63
N GLN A 88 10.16 -11.99 1.57
CA GLN A 88 9.28 -13.13 1.86
C GLN A 88 8.09 -12.78 2.75
N TYR A 89 8.10 -11.63 3.40
CA TYR A 89 7.05 -11.26 4.35
C TYR A 89 6.00 -10.35 3.73
N CYS A 90 4.77 -10.56 4.14
CA CYS A 90 3.68 -9.61 3.95
C CYS A 90 3.50 -8.78 5.23
N GLY A 91 3.02 -7.57 5.12
CA GLY A 91 2.71 -6.77 6.31
C GLY A 91 2.83 -5.27 6.08
N HIS A 92 2.66 -4.51 7.14
CA HIS A 92 2.84 -3.05 7.12
C HIS A 92 3.84 -2.68 8.20
N PHE A 93 5.06 -2.36 7.81
CA PHE A 93 6.16 -2.19 8.74
C PHE A 93 7.25 -1.23 8.24
N ILE A 94 8.02 -0.74 9.20
CA ILE A 94 9.32 -0.13 8.99
C ILE A 94 10.35 -0.96 9.77
N VAL A 95 11.46 -1.28 9.14
CA VAL A 95 12.60 -1.95 9.76
C VAL A 95 13.72 -0.94 9.98
N LEU A 96 14.15 -0.80 11.23
CA LEU A 96 15.42 -0.20 11.56
C LEU A 96 16.42 -1.34 11.67
N CYS A 97 17.56 -1.25 11.01
CA CYS A 97 18.66 -2.20 11.21
C CYS A 97 19.99 -1.46 11.36
N LYS A 98 20.85 -2.00 12.21
CA LYS A 98 22.18 -1.49 12.47
C LYS A 98 23.19 -2.62 12.30
N ASP A 99 24.22 -2.37 11.52
CA ASP A 99 25.42 -3.19 11.37
C ASP A 99 26.68 -2.34 11.68
N ALA A 100 27.85 -2.86 11.38
CA ALA A 100 29.12 -2.13 11.53
C ALA A 100 29.23 -0.90 10.64
N ALA A 101 28.48 -0.85 9.50
CA ALA A 101 28.44 0.28 8.58
C ALA A 101 27.43 1.36 9.00
N GLY A 102 26.61 1.11 10.01
CA GLY A 102 25.68 2.08 10.60
C GLY A 102 24.22 1.71 10.48
N VAL A 103 23.36 2.73 10.64
CA VAL A 103 21.90 2.58 10.72
C VAL A 103 21.26 2.73 9.35
N LYS A 104 20.32 1.83 9.05
CA LYS A 104 19.46 1.88 7.85
C LYS A 104 17.99 1.75 8.24
N ILE A 105 17.10 2.40 7.47
CA ILE A 105 15.65 2.30 7.64
C ILE A 105 15.03 1.80 6.34
N ILE A 106 14.35 0.65 6.40
CA ILE A 106 13.83 -0.08 5.25
C ILE A 106 12.30 -0.16 5.36
N PRO A 107 11.53 0.24 4.32
CA PRO A 107 10.07 0.14 4.33
C PRO A 107 9.60 -1.25 3.88
N ASP A 108 8.33 -1.55 4.17
CA ASP A 108 7.64 -2.68 3.56
C ASP A 108 7.58 -2.56 2.02
N ALA A 109 7.17 -3.63 1.34
CA ALA A 109 7.25 -3.77 -0.11
C ALA A 109 6.65 -2.60 -0.90
N CYS A 110 5.57 -1.99 -0.41
CA CYS A 110 4.88 -0.88 -1.06
C CYS A 110 4.92 0.43 -0.25
N ALA A 111 5.79 0.52 0.76
CA ALA A 111 5.89 1.65 1.70
C ALA A 111 4.51 2.03 2.28
N GLN A 112 3.75 1.02 2.70
CA GLN A 112 2.40 1.20 3.25
C GLN A 112 2.45 1.73 4.67
N ARG A 113 3.43 1.30 5.50
CA ARG A 113 3.78 2.00 6.73
C ARG A 113 4.63 3.20 6.32
N ILE A 114 3.97 4.36 6.11
CA ILE A 114 4.62 5.54 5.57
C ILE A 114 5.76 6.00 6.48
N LEU A 115 6.85 6.47 5.88
CA LEU A 115 7.92 7.16 6.57
C LEU A 115 8.24 8.48 5.85
N TYR A 116 8.12 9.56 6.59
CA TYR A 116 8.64 10.88 6.23
C TYR A 116 9.94 11.15 6.98
N TYR A 117 10.84 11.92 6.36
CA TYR A 117 12.12 12.28 6.97
C TYR A 117 12.53 13.70 6.62
N LYS A 118 13.24 14.35 7.54
CA LYS A 118 13.91 15.62 7.26
C LYS A 118 15.20 15.36 6.49
N ASN A 119 15.58 16.31 5.62
CA ASN A 119 16.83 16.25 4.86
C ASN A 119 18.11 16.24 5.75
N SER A 120 18.01 16.66 7.00
CA SER A 120 19.05 16.57 8.03
C SER A 120 19.24 15.16 8.60
N PHE A 121 18.38 14.21 8.29
CA PHE A 121 18.40 12.83 8.82
C PHE A 121 18.45 12.77 10.35
N ASP A 122 17.79 13.70 11.01
CA ASP A 122 17.68 13.77 12.48
C ASP A 122 16.26 13.44 13.00
N VAL A 123 15.24 13.46 12.12
CA VAL A 123 13.85 13.16 12.44
C VAL A 123 13.19 12.34 11.32
N PHE A 124 12.50 11.26 11.74
CA PHE A 124 11.70 10.38 10.86
C PHE A 124 10.36 10.12 11.52
N ALA A 125 9.24 10.15 10.78
CA ALA A 125 7.93 9.90 11.36
C ALA A 125 6.93 9.34 10.34
N SER A 126 5.86 8.79 10.85
CA SER A 126 4.75 8.25 10.04
C SER A 126 3.85 9.32 9.41
N GLN A 127 3.89 10.56 9.93
CA GLN A 127 3.11 11.70 9.44
C GLN A 127 3.95 12.98 9.47
N VAL A 128 3.73 13.87 8.51
CA VAL A 128 4.34 15.20 8.52
C VAL A 128 3.79 16.03 9.69
N LYS A 129 2.50 15.91 9.99
CA LYS A 129 1.88 16.55 11.17
C LYS A 129 2.53 16.13 12.49
N LEU A 130 2.96 14.89 12.61
CA LEU A 130 3.67 14.43 13.81
C LEU A 130 5.07 15.06 13.90
N ILE A 131 5.75 15.27 12.78
CA ILE A 131 6.99 16.06 12.76
C ILE A 131 6.69 17.50 13.14
N GLU A 132 5.67 18.13 12.52
CA GLU A 132 5.29 19.53 12.75
C GLU A 132 4.87 19.81 14.20
N HIS A 133 4.33 18.80 14.89
CA HIS A 133 3.97 18.91 16.31
C HIS A 133 5.19 19.21 17.21
N PHE A 134 6.38 18.68 16.87
CA PHE A 134 7.60 18.89 17.67
C PHE A 134 8.61 19.85 17.03
N PHE A 135 8.54 20.03 15.72
CA PHE A 135 9.52 20.82 14.98
C PHE A 135 8.80 21.77 14.02
N PRO A 136 9.05 23.06 14.09
CA PRO A 136 8.49 24.01 13.12
C PRO A 136 8.83 23.63 11.69
N LEU A 137 7.82 23.62 10.81
CA LEU A 137 7.97 23.31 9.40
C LEU A 137 7.43 24.44 8.54
N GLU A 138 8.16 24.79 7.50
CA GLU A 138 7.75 25.76 6.50
C GLU A 138 7.11 25.08 5.29
N ASP A 139 6.14 25.72 4.67
CA ASP A 139 5.56 25.29 3.41
C ASP A 139 6.57 25.47 2.26
N VAL A 140 6.43 24.63 1.23
CA VAL A 140 7.24 24.80 0.00
C VAL A 140 7.07 26.20 -0.58
N VAL A 141 8.18 26.80 -1.01
CA VAL A 141 8.19 28.17 -1.55
C VAL A 141 7.92 28.22 -3.06
N ASP A 142 8.26 27.16 -3.80
CA ASP A 142 8.00 27.06 -5.25
C ASP A 142 6.50 27.20 -5.55
N PRO A 143 6.07 28.24 -6.29
CA PRO A 143 4.65 28.49 -6.57
C PRO A 143 3.96 27.34 -7.32
N GLU A 144 4.65 26.66 -8.22
CA GLU A 144 4.09 25.55 -8.98
C GLU A 144 3.92 24.29 -8.10
N ALA A 145 4.88 24.00 -7.22
CA ALA A 145 4.76 22.95 -6.21
C ALA A 145 3.60 23.25 -5.26
N LYS A 146 3.51 24.47 -4.77
CA LYS A 146 2.42 24.92 -3.90
C LYS A 146 1.05 24.80 -4.58
N ALA A 147 0.95 25.19 -5.85
CA ALA A 147 -0.28 25.05 -6.63
C ALA A 147 -0.67 23.58 -6.79
N PHE A 148 0.29 22.69 -7.04
CA PHE A 148 0.04 21.24 -7.14
C PHE A 148 -0.43 20.64 -5.81
N PHE A 149 0.30 20.83 -4.72
CA PHE A 149 -0.05 20.24 -3.42
C PHE A 149 -1.36 20.79 -2.84
N ASN A 150 -1.76 22.02 -3.21
CA ASN A 150 -3.05 22.58 -2.83
C ASN A 150 -4.20 22.19 -3.76
N SER A 151 -3.93 21.53 -4.87
CA SER A 151 -4.94 21.17 -5.87
C SER A 151 -5.94 20.14 -5.33
N SER A 152 -7.17 20.20 -5.87
CA SER A 152 -8.20 19.19 -5.60
C SER A 152 -7.77 17.80 -6.09
N VAL A 153 -7.01 17.72 -7.19
CA VAL A 153 -6.50 16.46 -7.73
C VAL A 153 -5.56 15.78 -6.73
N TYR A 154 -4.59 16.51 -6.19
CA TYR A 154 -3.67 15.96 -5.19
C TYR A 154 -4.42 15.56 -3.92
N LYS A 155 -5.22 16.45 -3.36
CA LYS A 155 -6.00 16.20 -2.12
C LYS A 155 -7.01 15.05 -2.25
N TYR A 156 -7.48 14.79 -3.47
CA TYR A 156 -8.36 13.66 -3.72
C TYR A 156 -7.62 12.33 -3.84
N ARG A 157 -6.52 12.30 -4.60
CA ARG A 157 -5.77 11.09 -4.94
C ARG A 157 -4.74 10.71 -3.88
N LEU A 158 -4.05 11.70 -3.33
CA LEU A 158 -2.97 11.54 -2.34
C LEU A 158 -1.86 10.59 -2.79
N TYR A 159 -1.59 10.56 -4.09
CA TYR A 159 -0.46 9.85 -4.68
C TYR A 159 0.83 10.65 -4.51
N ALA A 160 1.98 10.06 -4.81
CA ALA A 160 3.24 10.77 -4.90
C ALA A 160 3.60 11.03 -6.37
N ILE A 161 4.27 12.14 -6.66
CA ILE A 161 4.88 12.40 -7.98
C ILE A 161 6.41 12.36 -7.89
N SER A 162 6.93 12.42 -6.68
CA SER A 162 8.33 12.26 -6.28
C SER A 162 8.37 12.03 -4.77
N SER A 163 9.57 11.99 -4.18
CA SER A 163 9.75 11.94 -2.71
C SER A 163 9.42 13.25 -2.00
N LYS A 164 9.31 14.37 -2.72
CA LYS A 164 9.05 15.70 -2.15
C LYS A 164 7.64 15.81 -1.57
N THR A 165 7.51 16.59 -0.50
CA THR A 165 6.23 16.87 0.15
C THR A 165 5.87 18.35 0.03
N TRP A 166 4.74 18.75 0.61
CA TRP A 166 4.29 20.15 0.70
C TRP A 166 5.04 20.98 1.76
N LYS A 167 5.94 20.35 2.52
CA LYS A 167 6.78 21.02 3.52
C LYS A 167 8.22 21.06 3.06
N GLN A 168 8.86 22.22 3.22
CA GLN A 168 10.25 22.42 2.86
C GLN A 168 11.17 21.48 3.66
N GLY A 169 12.08 20.79 2.97
CA GLY A 169 13.04 19.89 3.60
C GLY A 169 12.47 18.61 4.19
N ILE A 170 11.19 18.32 3.97
CA ILE A 170 10.55 17.05 4.34
C ILE A 170 10.32 16.19 3.09
N PHE A 171 10.73 14.93 3.19
CA PHE A 171 10.65 13.96 2.10
C PHE A 171 9.90 12.71 2.57
N ARG A 172 9.29 12.00 1.63
CA ARG A 172 8.70 10.67 1.84
C ARG A 172 9.67 9.60 1.36
N LEU A 173 9.89 8.57 2.15
CA LEU A 173 10.59 7.38 1.68
C LEU A 173 9.69 6.60 0.73
N MET A 174 10.18 6.40 -0.50
CA MET A 174 9.45 5.72 -1.54
C MET A 174 9.67 4.20 -1.46
N ALA A 175 8.70 3.43 -1.94
CA ALA A 175 8.87 1.99 -2.12
C ALA A 175 10.14 1.67 -2.92
N ASN A 176 10.73 0.50 -2.68
CA ASN A 176 11.94 0.04 -3.40
C ASN A 176 13.23 0.82 -3.09
N SER A 177 13.20 1.68 -2.07
CA SER A 177 14.37 2.42 -1.57
C SER A 177 14.42 2.34 -0.04
N TYR A 178 15.63 2.43 0.52
CA TYR A 178 15.87 2.56 1.95
C TYR A 178 16.65 3.83 2.27
N LEU A 179 16.62 4.24 3.54
CA LEU A 179 17.48 5.30 4.04
C LEU A 179 18.76 4.67 4.61
N ASP A 180 19.90 5.07 4.09
CA ASP A 180 21.18 4.94 4.77
C ASP A 180 21.33 6.16 5.67
N VAL A 181 20.96 6.00 6.94
CA VAL A 181 20.86 7.10 7.90
C VAL A 181 22.24 7.63 8.25
N THR A 182 23.21 6.74 8.35
CA THR A 182 24.61 7.11 8.66
C THR A 182 25.25 7.89 7.52
N ALA A 183 25.02 7.47 6.27
CA ALA A 183 25.52 8.18 5.09
C ALA A 183 24.63 9.34 4.62
N CYS A 184 23.51 9.61 5.30
CA CYS A 184 22.52 10.65 4.97
C CYS A 184 22.05 10.58 3.50
N LYS A 185 21.70 9.39 3.01
CA LYS A 185 21.27 9.20 1.61
C LYS A 185 20.12 8.23 1.46
N VAL A 186 19.38 8.39 0.37
CA VAL A 186 18.36 7.42 -0.10
C VAL A 186 19.02 6.48 -1.09
N VAL A 187 18.83 5.19 -0.90
CA VAL A 187 19.41 4.15 -1.76
C VAL A 187 18.30 3.28 -2.33
N ARG A 188 18.22 3.21 -3.66
CA ARG A 188 17.34 2.26 -4.33
C ARG A 188 17.94 0.85 -4.24
N PHE A 189 17.17 -0.12 -3.76
CA PHE A 189 17.64 -1.50 -3.63
C PHE A 189 16.84 -2.50 -4.50
N PHE A 190 15.78 -2.06 -5.16
CA PHE A 190 15.00 -2.89 -6.08
C PHE A 190 14.71 -2.13 -7.39
N PRO A 191 14.80 -2.78 -8.55
CA PRO A 191 15.27 -4.15 -8.77
C PRO A 191 16.83 -4.26 -8.74
N VAL A 192 17.34 -5.41 -8.29
CA VAL A 192 18.80 -5.71 -8.28
C VAL A 192 19.23 -6.70 -9.35
N ARG A 193 18.27 -7.46 -9.91
CA ARG A 193 18.50 -8.47 -10.95
C ARG A 193 17.26 -8.59 -11.84
N PRO A 194 17.45 -9.03 -13.10
CA PRO A 194 16.35 -9.24 -14.03
C PRO A 194 15.31 -10.22 -13.50
N ILE A 195 14.03 -9.85 -13.58
CA ILE A 195 12.92 -10.74 -13.28
C ILE A 195 12.83 -11.78 -14.40
N GLN A 196 13.01 -13.04 -14.06
CA GLN A 196 12.88 -14.15 -15.00
C GLN A 196 11.42 -14.32 -15.43
N ARG A 197 11.17 -14.33 -16.72
CA ARG A 197 9.83 -14.58 -17.26
C ARG A 197 9.40 -16.02 -16.96
N GLN A 198 8.16 -16.17 -16.51
CA GLN A 198 7.59 -17.45 -16.13
C GLN A 198 6.29 -17.72 -16.88
N ALA A 199 5.98 -19.02 -17.11
CA ALA A 199 4.69 -19.42 -17.64
C ALA A 199 3.57 -19.07 -16.66
N LEU A 200 2.36 -18.83 -17.16
CA LEU A 200 1.21 -18.49 -16.34
C LEU A 200 0.96 -19.52 -15.24
N GLN A 201 1.05 -20.81 -15.58
CA GLN A 201 0.80 -21.90 -14.66
C GLN A 201 1.79 -21.91 -13.49
N ASP A 202 3.09 -21.72 -13.78
CA ASP A 202 4.15 -21.70 -12.76
C ASP A 202 3.94 -20.53 -11.77
N VAL A 203 3.50 -19.37 -12.27
CA VAL A 203 3.17 -18.21 -11.44
C VAL A 203 1.96 -18.50 -10.55
N VAL A 204 0.90 -19.11 -11.09
CA VAL A 204 -0.30 -19.48 -10.33
C VAL A 204 0.06 -20.46 -9.21
N GLU A 205 0.85 -21.49 -9.50
CA GLU A 205 1.29 -22.50 -8.52
C GLU A 205 2.13 -21.90 -7.38
N GLN A 206 2.96 -20.89 -7.67
CA GLN A 206 3.74 -20.19 -6.64
C GLN A 206 2.88 -19.22 -5.82
N VAL A 207 1.94 -18.51 -6.44
CA VAL A 207 1.09 -17.50 -5.77
C VAL A 207 0.11 -18.14 -4.80
N ILE A 208 -0.45 -19.31 -5.12
CA ILE A 208 -1.44 -20.01 -4.29
C ILE A 208 -0.94 -20.25 -2.85
N PRO A 209 0.20 -20.93 -2.60
CA PRO A 209 0.68 -21.16 -1.23
C PRO A 209 1.06 -19.87 -0.51
N MET A 210 1.65 -18.88 -1.21
CA MET A 210 1.97 -17.58 -0.61
C MET A 210 0.70 -16.86 -0.13
N PHE A 211 -0.30 -16.76 -0.99
CA PHE A 211 -1.52 -16.01 -0.68
C PHE A 211 -2.32 -16.66 0.42
N LYS A 212 -2.48 -18.00 0.36
CA LYS A 212 -3.10 -18.80 1.42
C LYS A 212 -2.37 -18.64 2.75
N GLY A 213 -1.05 -18.82 2.73
CA GLY A 213 -0.22 -18.76 3.93
C GLY A 213 -0.27 -17.38 4.62
N TYR A 214 -0.24 -16.27 3.86
CA TYR A 214 -0.40 -14.93 4.45
C TYR A 214 -1.77 -14.75 5.12
N ILE A 215 -2.86 -15.16 4.47
CA ILE A 215 -4.20 -15.06 5.04
C ILE A 215 -4.32 -15.91 6.32
N GLU A 216 -3.77 -17.14 6.32
CA GLU A 216 -3.75 -17.99 7.49
C GLU A 216 -2.90 -17.40 8.64
N ALA A 217 -1.73 -16.84 8.34
CA ALA A 217 -0.87 -16.21 9.33
C ALA A 217 -1.56 -15.01 9.99
N ILE A 218 -2.25 -14.18 9.20
CA ILE A 218 -3.03 -13.05 9.70
C ILE A 218 -4.18 -13.55 10.59
N ALA A 219 -4.94 -14.54 10.13
CA ALA A 219 -6.08 -15.08 10.87
C ALA A 219 -5.70 -15.79 12.18
N LYS A 220 -4.48 -16.34 12.30
CA LYS A 220 -3.97 -16.90 13.55
C LYS A 220 -3.58 -15.84 14.58
N ARG A 221 -3.18 -14.66 14.11
CA ARG A 221 -2.75 -13.56 15.00
C ARG A 221 -3.91 -12.70 15.48
N TYR A 222 -4.96 -12.56 14.67
CA TYR A 222 -6.11 -11.71 14.99
C TYR A 222 -7.37 -12.54 15.22
N LYS A 223 -8.04 -12.30 16.34
CA LYS A 223 -9.28 -13.01 16.73
C LYS A 223 -10.44 -12.74 15.77
N LYS A 224 -10.46 -11.56 15.13
CA LYS A 224 -11.54 -11.13 14.25
C LYS A 224 -10.97 -10.64 12.94
N VAL A 225 -11.33 -11.31 11.85
CA VAL A 225 -10.94 -10.95 10.48
C VAL A 225 -12.16 -10.49 9.71
N VAL A 226 -12.08 -9.34 9.07
CA VAL A 226 -13.16 -8.79 8.24
C VAL A 226 -12.65 -8.51 6.82
N ILE A 227 -13.42 -8.88 5.83
CA ILE A 227 -13.02 -8.82 4.42
C ILE A 227 -14.08 -8.08 3.62
N PRO A 228 -13.76 -6.87 3.12
CA PRO A 228 -14.64 -6.18 2.19
C PRO A 228 -14.62 -6.89 0.83
N VAL A 229 -15.79 -7.28 0.34
CA VAL A 229 -15.96 -7.96 -0.96
C VAL A 229 -16.69 -7.04 -1.92
N THR A 230 -16.12 -6.84 -3.09
CA THR A 230 -16.66 -6.03 -4.18
C THR A 230 -16.84 -6.87 -5.45
N ALA A 231 -17.33 -6.28 -6.51
CA ALA A 231 -17.40 -6.94 -7.81
C ALA A 231 -16.02 -7.09 -8.51
N GLY A 232 -14.94 -6.57 -7.92
CA GLY A 232 -13.59 -6.56 -8.49
C GLY A 232 -12.82 -7.88 -8.32
N PHE A 233 -11.70 -8.03 -9.06
CA PHE A 233 -10.82 -9.21 -8.95
C PHE A 233 -10.07 -9.26 -7.61
N ASP A 234 -9.53 -8.14 -7.16
CA ASP A 234 -8.61 -8.10 -6.03
C ASP A 234 -9.29 -8.53 -4.73
N SER A 235 -10.48 -7.99 -4.46
CA SER A 235 -11.28 -8.40 -3.32
C SER A 235 -11.78 -9.84 -3.42
N ARG A 236 -12.09 -10.34 -4.65
CA ARG A 236 -12.45 -11.75 -4.85
C ARG A 236 -11.28 -12.70 -4.59
N MET A 237 -10.04 -12.30 -4.89
CA MET A 237 -8.88 -13.13 -4.60
C MET A 237 -8.71 -13.29 -3.08
N VAL A 238 -8.84 -12.20 -2.31
CA VAL A 238 -8.83 -12.25 -0.84
C VAL A 238 -10.00 -13.11 -0.32
N PHE A 239 -11.20 -12.89 -0.84
CA PHE A 239 -12.40 -13.66 -0.52
C PHE A 239 -12.20 -15.15 -0.77
N ALA A 240 -11.79 -15.54 -1.97
CA ALA A 240 -11.61 -16.94 -2.35
C ALA A 240 -10.58 -17.66 -1.48
N ALA A 241 -9.42 -17.04 -1.24
CA ALA A 241 -8.37 -17.61 -0.42
C ALA A 241 -8.71 -17.70 1.08
N SER A 242 -9.70 -16.92 1.54
CA SER A 242 -10.15 -16.90 2.93
C SER A 242 -11.29 -17.88 3.23
N LEU A 243 -11.83 -18.60 2.23
CA LEU A 243 -12.99 -19.50 2.41
C LEU A 243 -12.77 -20.60 3.46
N GLY A 244 -11.51 -21.01 3.65
CA GLY A 244 -11.12 -21.98 4.67
C GLY A 244 -11.01 -21.44 6.10
N LEU A 245 -11.15 -20.14 6.31
CA LEU A 245 -11.15 -19.56 7.65
C LEU A 245 -12.43 -19.91 8.41
N LYS A 246 -12.29 -20.27 9.69
CA LYS A 246 -13.43 -20.62 10.55
C LYS A 246 -14.29 -19.39 10.88
N GLU A 247 -13.62 -18.28 11.23
CA GLU A 247 -14.27 -17.03 11.64
C GLU A 247 -13.80 -15.88 10.74
N CYS A 248 -14.69 -15.44 9.87
CA CYS A 248 -14.44 -14.33 8.97
C CYS A 248 -15.75 -13.66 8.59
N THR A 249 -15.80 -12.33 8.63
CA THR A 249 -16.96 -11.56 8.22
C THR A 249 -16.73 -10.99 6.81
N TYR A 250 -17.56 -11.38 5.86
CA TYR A 250 -17.59 -10.79 4.52
C TYR A 250 -18.60 -9.68 4.46
N PHE A 251 -18.20 -8.50 3.98
CA PHE A 251 -19.06 -7.34 4.06
C PHE A 251 -18.81 -6.32 2.94
N ILE A 252 -19.72 -5.34 2.86
CA ILE A 252 -19.49 -4.07 2.18
C ILE A 252 -20.15 -2.94 2.97
N TYR A 253 -19.59 -1.74 2.88
CA TYR A 253 -20.30 -0.52 3.25
C TYR A 253 -21.20 -0.06 2.11
N LYS A 254 -22.49 0.09 2.37
CA LYS A 254 -23.40 0.68 1.40
C LYS A 254 -23.19 2.19 1.33
N HIS A 255 -22.48 2.62 0.29
CA HIS A 255 -22.34 4.04 0.02
C HIS A 255 -23.71 4.66 -0.29
N PRO A 256 -24.01 5.91 0.17
CA PRO A 256 -25.32 6.55 -0.07
C PRO A 256 -25.74 6.61 -1.54
N SER A 257 -24.78 6.70 -2.47
CA SER A 257 -25.06 6.69 -3.91
C SER A 257 -25.38 5.32 -4.51
N PHE A 258 -25.23 4.22 -3.76
CA PHE A 258 -25.47 2.87 -4.27
C PHE A 258 -26.97 2.58 -4.31
N LYS A 259 -27.49 2.39 -5.54
CA LYS A 259 -28.82 1.81 -5.75
C LYS A 259 -28.81 0.33 -5.36
N GLU A 260 -29.97 -0.25 -5.05
CA GLU A 260 -30.06 -1.67 -4.62
C GLU A 260 -29.50 -2.67 -5.65
N ASN A 261 -29.50 -2.32 -6.92
CA ASN A 261 -28.94 -3.13 -8.00
C ASN A 261 -27.46 -2.83 -8.30
N HIS A 262 -26.78 -2.07 -7.43
CA HIS A 262 -25.34 -1.76 -7.65
C HIS A 262 -24.50 -3.03 -7.68
N PRO A 263 -23.60 -3.20 -8.66
CA PRO A 263 -22.79 -4.42 -8.80
C PRO A 263 -22.06 -4.83 -7.52
N ASP A 264 -21.53 -3.87 -6.76
CA ASP A 264 -20.84 -4.14 -5.50
C ASP A 264 -21.76 -4.57 -4.34
N LEU A 265 -23.07 -4.49 -4.50
CA LEU A 265 -24.04 -5.07 -3.55
C LEU A 265 -24.50 -6.46 -4.02
N VAL A 266 -24.84 -6.58 -5.30
CA VAL A 266 -25.49 -7.78 -5.85
C VAL A 266 -24.48 -8.91 -6.07
N ILE A 267 -23.31 -8.61 -6.62
CA ILE A 267 -22.32 -9.64 -7.00
C ILE A 267 -21.67 -10.29 -5.76
N PRO A 268 -21.17 -9.54 -4.76
CA PRO A 268 -20.63 -10.16 -3.55
C PRO A 268 -21.66 -11.02 -2.80
N LYS A 269 -22.91 -10.58 -2.72
CA LYS A 269 -24.00 -11.36 -2.11
C LYS A 269 -24.13 -12.71 -2.82
N LYS A 270 -24.21 -12.73 -4.15
CA LYS A 270 -24.27 -13.96 -4.94
C LYS A 270 -23.04 -14.83 -4.78
N LEU A 271 -21.82 -14.23 -4.75
CA LEU A 271 -20.57 -14.97 -4.52
C LEU A 271 -20.58 -15.71 -3.19
N THR A 272 -20.99 -15.03 -2.11
CA THR A 272 -21.05 -15.64 -0.78
C THR A 272 -22.13 -16.72 -0.68
N GLU A 273 -23.30 -16.51 -1.28
CA GLU A 273 -24.37 -17.52 -1.37
C GLU A 273 -23.90 -18.80 -2.09
N LEU A 274 -23.17 -18.67 -3.20
CA LEU A 274 -22.65 -19.82 -3.96
C LEU A 274 -21.68 -20.71 -3.17
N VAL A 275 -21.01 -20.17 -2.14
CA VAL A 275 -20.06 -20.93 -1.29
C VAL A 275 -20.58 -21.13 0.13
N GLY A 276 -21.87 -20.89 0.38
CA GLY A 276 -22.51 -21.10 1.68
C GLY A 276 -22.01 -20.17 2.80
N LYS A 277 -21.56 -18.95 2.45
CA LYS A 277 -21.11 -17.95 3.42
C LYS A 277 -22.12 -16.81 3.55
N SER A 278 -22.15 -16.18 4.72
CA SER A 278 -22.97 -14.97 4.93
C SER A 278 -22.28 -13.73 4.39
N PHE A 279 -23.09 -12.76 3.91
CA PHE A 279 -22.62 -11.44 3.47
C PHE A 279 -23.35 -10.34 4.23
N GLN A 280 -22.62 -9.38 4.75
CA GLN A 280 -23.18 -8.28 5.53
C GLN A 280 -23.06 -6.96 4.76
N VAL A 281 -24.13 -6.19 4.77
CA VAL A 281 -24.15 -4.84 4.21
C VAL A 281 -24.24 -3.86 5.38
N PHE A 282 -23.13 -3.26 5.73
CA PHE A 282 -23.08 -2.27 6.80
C PHE A 282 -23.46 -0.88 6.30
N ARG A 283 -24.08 -0.13 7.18
CA ARG A 283 -24.32 1.31 7.00
C ARG A 283 -23.55 2.04 8.08
N TYR A 284 -23.06 3.20 7.79
CA TYR A 284 -22.42 4.10 8.74
C TYR A 284 -23.17 5.41 8.83
N SER A 285 -23.16 6.05 10.00
CA SER A 285 -23.74 7.38 10.15
C SER A 285 -22.92 8.39 9.33
N PRO A 286 -23.58 9.27 8.56
CA PRO A 286 -22.90 10.42 7.96
C PRO A 286 -22.43 11.44 9.03
N GLU A 287 -23.07 11.45 10.19
CA GLU A 287 -22.71 12.26 11.33
C GLU A 287 -21.56 11.61 12.08
N VAL A 288 -20.53 12.35 12.31
CA VAL A 288 -19.32 11.96 13.04
C VAL A 288 -19.21 12.79 14.29
N ASP A 289 -18.89 12.16 15.41
CA ASP A 289 -18.56 12.87 16.64
C ASP A 289 -17.53 13.97 16.35
N PRO A 290 -17.81 15.24 16.69
CA PRO A 290 -16.92 16.36 16.41
C PRO A 290 -15.53 16.18 17.02
N VAL A 291 -15.43 15.61 18.22
CA VAL A 291 -14.14 15.37 18.90
C VAL A 291 -13.32 14.33 18.14
N LEU A 292 -13.92 13.20 17.75
CA LEU A 292 -13.23 12.18 16.94
C LEU A 292 -12.83 12.74 15.58
N LYS A 293 -13.65 13.59 14.98
CA LYS A 293 -13.33 14.22 13.69
C LYS A 293 -12.14 15.18 13.82
N GLU A 294 -12.05 15.90 14.93
CA GLU A 294 -10.92 16.78 15.21
C GLU A 294 -9.64 15.96 15.44
N VAL A 295 -9.68 14.89 16.25
CA VAL A 295 -8.57 13.95 16.43
C VAL A 295 -8.10 13.41 15.09
N TYR A 296 -9.02 12.98 14.22
CA TYR A 296 -8.70 12.47 12.90
C TYR A 296 -7.99 13.52 12.04
N LYS A 297 -8.52 14.73 12.00
CA LYS A 297 -7.93 15.85 11.23
C LYS A 297 -6.56 16.26 11.76
N ASN A 298 -6.35 16.22 13.05
CA ASN A 298 -5.08 16.61 13.67
C ASN A 298 -4.02 15.51 13.61
N SER A 299 -4.42 14.24 13.47
CA SER A 299 -3.51 13.09 13.47
C SER A 299 -3.10 12.62 12.08
N VAL A 300 -3.83 12.98 11.02
CA VAL A 300 -3.61 12.44 9.67
C VAL A 300 -3.36 13.55 8.67
N ASP A 301 -2.27 13.43 7.90
CA ASP A 301 -1.97 14.35 6.81
C ASP A 301 -3.08 14.29 5.75
N TYR A 302 -3.58 15.46 5.32
CA TYR A 302 -4.65 15.52 4.33
C TYR A 302 -5.86 14.62 4.62
N ALA A 303 -6.24 14.48 5.90
CA ALA A 303 -7.41 13.71 6.34
C ALA A 303 -8.66 14.09 5.51
N ARG A 304 -9.24 13.10 4.81
CA ARG A 304 -10.30 13.34 3.82
C ARG A 304 -11.68 13.30 4.46
N ASP A 305 -12.43 14.41 4.43
CA ASP A 305 -13.79 14.49 4.98
C ASP A 305 -14.73 13.42 4.39
N ARG A 306 -14.58 13.08 3.12
CA ARG A 306 -15.43 12.09 2.42
C ARG A 306 -15.34 10.67 2.98
N THR A 307 -14.20 10.31 3.59
CA THR A 307 -13.95 8.99 4.17
C THR A 307 -14.12 8.99 5.69
N ALA A 308 -14.11 10.17 6.32
CA ALA A 308 -14.18 10.31 7.77
C ALA A 308 -15.38 9.56 8.38
N ALA A 309 -16.57 9.72 7.82
CA ALA A 309 -17.78 9.05 8.32
C ALA A 309 -17.65 7.51 8.27
N MET A 310 -17.16 6.96 7.16
CA MET A 310 -16.94 5.51 7.03
C MET A 310 -15.88 5.01 8.02
N ILE A 311 -14.79 5.76 8.22
CA ILE A 311 -13.69 5.35 9.10
C ILE A 311 -14.10 5.47 10.56
N LEU A 312 -14.61 6.62 10.99
CA LEU A 312 -14.85 6.91 12.40
C LEU A 312 -16.14 6.27 12.90
N SER A 313 -17.25 6.42 12.17
CA SER A 313 -18.52 5.81 12.58
C SER A 313 -18.69 4.37 12.09
N GLY A 314 -18.11 4.01 10.94
CA GLY A 314 -18.17 2.65 10.39
C GLY A 314 -17.12 1.74 11.03
N ASN A 315 -15.83 1.94 10.72
CA ASN A 315 -14.77 1.05 11.23
C ASN A 315 -14.66 1.11 12.76
N GLY A 316 -14.75 2.30 13.35
CA GLY A 316 -14.68 2.47 14.81
C GLY A 316 -15.78 1.72 15.55
N THR A 317 -16.98 1.61 14.97
CA THR A 317 -18.09 0.88 15.58
C THR A 317 -18.00 -0.63 15.35
N TYR A 318 -17.79 -1.06 14.10
CA TYR A 318 -17.89 -2.47 13.73
C TYR A 318 -16.58 -3.24 13.85
N PHE A 319 -15.43 -2.58 13.70
CA PHE A 319 -14.13 -3.22 13.47
C PHE A 319 -13.00 -2.77 14.39
N LYS A 320 -13.31 -2.13 15.51
CA LYS A 320 -12.31 -1.62 16.48
C LYS A 320 -11.25 -2.67 16.85
N ASP A 321 -11.66 -3.92 17.11
CA ASP A 321 -10.80 -5.02 17.51
C ASP A 321 -10.59 -6.06 16.41
N ALA A 322 -10.77 -5.65 15.15
CA ALA A 322 -10.62 -6.51 13.99
C ALA A 322 -9.46 -6.05 13.12
N ILE A 323 -8.91 -6.99 12.34
CA ILE A 323 -8.10 -6.65 11.18
C ILE A 323 -8.94 -6.75 9.91
N MET A 324 -8.91 -5.69 9.12
CA MET A 324 -9.55 -5.67 7.80
C MET A 324 -8.55 -6.12 6.73
N LEU A 325 -8.87 -7.21 6.02
CA LEU A 325 -8.09 -7.67 4.88
C LEU A 325 -8.73 -7.19 3.59
N ASN A 326 -8.06 -6.30 2.88
CA ASN A 326 -8.54 -5.81 1.58
C ASN A 326 -7.64 -6.25 0.42
N GLY A 327 -8.17 -6.16 -0.80
CA GLY A 327 -7.46 -6.52 -2.02
C GLY A 327 -6.57 -5.41 -2.59
N ASN A 328 -6.40 -4.28 -1.91
CA ASN A 328 -5.57 -3.18 -2.40
C ASN A 328 -4.14 -3.65 -2.69
N LEU A 329 -3.47 -2.99 -3.63
CA LEU A 329 -2.15 -3.34 -4.16
C LEU A 329 -2.15 -4.50 -5.18
N GLY A 330 -3.19 -5.35 -5.23
CA GLY A 330 -3.34 -6.34 -6.29
C GLY A 330 -3.32 -5.73 -7.69
N GLU A 331 -3.80 -4.50 -7.81
CA GLU A 331 -3.80 -3.74 -9.05
C GLU A 331 -2.39 -3.47 -9.61
N ILE A 332 -1.35 -3.43 -8.78
CA ILE A 332 0.06 -3.28 -9.22
C ILE A 332 0.43 -4.41 -10.18
N ALA A 333 -0.05 -5.61 -9.90
CA ALA A 333 0.21 -6.78 -10.73
C ALA A 333 -0.67 -6.87 -11.99
N ARG A 334 -1.61 -5.93 -12.23
CA ARG A 334 -2.63 -6.07 -13.29
C ARG A 334 -2.42 -5.22 -14.53
N ASN A 335 -1.20 -4.81 -14.90
CA ASN A 335 -0.96 -3.94 -16.05
C ASN A 335 -2.03 -2.81 -16.14
N TYR A 336 -2.16 -2.05 -15.06
CA TYR A 336 -3.30 -1.14 -14.81
C TYR A 336 -3.50 -0.12 -15.91
N TYR A 337 -2.41 0.53 -16.34
CA TYR A 337 -2.49 1.55 -17.38
C TYR A 337 -2.73 0.96 -18.77
N ASN A 338 -2.23 -0.24 -19.06
CA ASN A 338 -2.33 -0.91 -20.35
C ASN A 338 -2.04 0.08 -21.51
N TYR A 339 -0.85 0.67 -21.46
CA TYR A 339 -0.39 1.73 -22.35
C TYR A 339 1.04 1.45 -22.83
N THR A 340 1.52 2.20 -23.83
CA THR A 340 2.90 2.08 -24.32
C THR A 340 3.90 2.50 -23.26
N GLU A 341 5.06 1.85 -23.24
CA GLU A 341 6.14 2.20 -22.29
C GLU A 341 6.95 3.44 -22.73
N ASN A 342 6.88 3.83 -23.99
CA ASN A 342 7.55 5.04 -24.46
C ASN A 342 6.63 6.24 -24.27
N VAL A 343 6.80 6.94 -23.16
CA VAL A 343 5.92 8.02 -22.70
C VAL A 343 6.72 9.23 -22.25
N SER A 344 6.14 10.41 -22.46
CA SER A 344 6.64 11.67 -21.92
C SER A 344 6.11 11.93 -20.51
N GLY A 345 6.75 12.84 -19.76
CA GLY A 345 6.27 13.30 -18.46
C GLY A 345 4.85 13.86 -18.50
N ARG A 346 4.46 14.50 -19.63
CA ARG A 346 3.10 14.98 -19.84
C ARG A 346 2.09 13.83 -19.98
N GLU A 347 2.46 12.75 -20.67
CA GLU A 347 1.62 11.54 -20.77
C GLU A 347 1.54 10.81 -19.41
N LEU A 348 2.64 10.72 -18.67
CA LEU A 348 2.64 10.18 -17.29
C LEU A 348 1.70 11.00 -16.41
N ALA A 349 1.81 12.32 -16.42
CA ALA A 349 0.94 13.22 -15.67
C ALA A 349 -0.53 13.11 -16.12
N ALA A 350 -0.79 12.85 -17.41
CA ALA A 350 -2.14 12.60 -17.90
C ALA A 350 -2.70 11.25 -17.43
N LEU A 351 -1.86 10.21 -17.32
CA LEU A 351 -2.24 8.91 -16.73
C LEU A 351 -2.61 9.06 -15.26
N MET A 352 -1.91 9.94 -14.54
CA MET A 352 -2.13 10.25 -13.12
C MET A 352 -3.12 11.43 -12.91
N GLU A 353 -3.76 11.94 -13.97
CA GLU A 353 -4.77 13.03 -13.91
C GLU A 353 -4.23 14.40 -13.45
N CYS A 354 -2.91 14.63 -13.51
CA CYS A 354 -2.27 15.87 -13.05
C CYS A 354 -1.50 16.66 -14.13
N ARG A 355 -1.76 16.41 -15.41
CA ARG A 355 -1.03 17.03 -16.54
C ARG A 355 -1.10 18.57 -16.62
N ASN A 356 -2.08 19.18 -15.95
CA ASN A 356 -2.25 20.63 -15.91
C ASN A 356 -1.31 21.32 -14.90
N TYR A 357 -0.49 20.54 -14.19
CA TYR A 357 0.47 21.03 -13.22
C TYR A 357 1.89 20.85 -13.75
N PRO A 358 2.57 21.92 -14.23
CA PRO A 358 3.93 21.84 -14.79
C PRO A 358 4.92 21.18 -13.83
N TYR A 359 4.80 21.48 -12.53
CA TYR A 359 5.58 20.84 -11.48
C TYR A 359 5.47 19.32 -11.52
N ALA A 360 4.25 18.77 -11.57
CA ALA A 360 4.02 17.33 -11.63
C ALA A 360 4.59 16.71 -12.91
N VAL A 361 4.46 17.39 -14.04
CA VAL A 361 5.03 16.93 -15.31
C VAL A 361 6.55 16.80 -15.25
N ARG A 362 7.24 17.80 -14.66
CA ARG A 362 8.70 17.76 -14.50
C ARG A 362 9.17 16.67 -13.56
N GLU A 363 8.56 16.52 -12.40
CA GLU A 363 8.93 15.51 -11.41
C GLU A 363 8.72 14.08 -11.97
N LEU A 364 7.61 13.84 -12.67
CA LEU A 364 7.34 12.55 -13.30
C LEU A 364 8.29 12.26 -14.47
N GLN A 365 8.65 13.25 -15.28
CA GLN A 365 9.66 13.09 -16.32
C GLN A 365 11.02 12.74 -15.71
N ALA A 366 11.46 13.45 -14.67
CA ALA A 366 12.71 13.20 -13.99
C ALA A 366 12.76 11.78 -13.38
N TRP A 367 11.67 11.33 -12.73
CA TRP A 367 11.57 9.96 -12.22
C TRP A 367 11.68 8.93 -13.35
N TYR A 368 11.00 9.15 -14.46
CA TYR A 368 10.99 8.25 -15.60
C TYR A 368 12.37 8.14 -16.24
N ASP A 369 13.02 9.26 -16.54
CA ASP A 369 14.33 9.30 -17.18
C ASP A 369 15.40 8.62 -16.29
N THR A 370 15.33 8.83 -14.99
CA THR A 370 16.25 8.21 -14.02
C THR A 370 16.06 6.71 -13.92
N ASN A 371 14.82 6.22 -13.89
CA ASN A 371 14.54 4.84 -13.49
C ASN A 371 14.24 3.89 -14.66
N ARG A 372 13.74 4.39 -15.80
CA ARG A 372 13.39 3.57 -16.97
C ARG A 372 14.52 2.67 -17.44
N PRO A 373 15.80 3.14 -17.57
CA PRO A 373 16.90 2.27 -17.98
C PRO A 373 17.07 1.06 -17.06
N LEU A 374 16.99 1.28 -15.75
CA LEU A 374 17.10 0.24 -14.74
C LEU A 374 15.94 -0.76 -14.84
N PHE A 375 14.71 -0.28 -14.97
CA PHE A 375 13.54 -1.14 -15.11
C PHE A 375 13.62 -2.01 -16.36
N LYS A 376 13.99 -1.40 -17.50
CA LYS A 376 14.17 -2.12 -18.76
C LYS A 376 15.26 -3.20 -18.66
N ALA A 377 16.40 -2.88 -18.07
CA ALA A 377 17.47 -3.85 -17.84
C ALA A 377 17.06 -5.02 -16.95
N ASN A 378 16.07 -4.81 -16.08
CA ASN A 378 15.54 -5.82 -15.15
C ASN A 378 14.19 -6.42 -15.60
N HIS A 379 13.80 -6.26 -16.86
CA HIS A 379 12.58 -6.80 -17.47
C HIS A 379 11.27 -6.34 -16.81
N LEU A 380 11.30 -5.16 -16.19
CA LEU A 380 10.14 -4.51 -15.58
C LEU A 380 9.55 -3.44 -16.52
N ASN A 381 8.23 -3.35 -16.53
CA ASN A 381 7.52 -2.28 -17.21
C ASN A 381 7.52 -1.01 -16.36
N ALA A 382 7.97 0.12 -16.93
CA ALA A 382 8.07 1.38 -16.21
C ALA A 382 6.69 1.89 -15.72
N LEU A 383 5.60 1.56 -16.39
CA LEU A 383 4.25 1.95 -15.96
C LEU A 383 3.71 1.08 -14.83
N ASP A 384 4.07 -0.21 -14.75
CA ASP A 384 3.80 -1.05 -13.58
C ASP A 384 4.56 -0.48 -12.36
N MET A 385 5.80 -0.03 -12.55
CA MET A 385 6.60 0.60 -11.49
C MET A 385 6.09 1.99 -11.10
N LEU A 386 5.62 2.80 -12.07
CA LEU A 386 4.93 4.06 -11.79
C LEU A 386 3.72 3.83 -10.87
N PHE A 387 2.92 2.82 -11.19
CA PHE A 387 1.74 2.48 -10.41
C PHE A 387 2.09 1.99 -9.00
N TRP A 388 3.16 1.21 -8.87
CA TRP A 388 3.68 0.73 -7.60
C TRP A 388 4.25 1.86 -6.74
N GLU A 389 5.16 2.66 -7.31
CA GLU A 389 5.99 3.60 -6.53
C GLU A 389 5.33 4.97 -6.34
N LEU A 390 4.58 5.47 -7.33
CA LEU A 390 4.09 6.85 -7.34
C LEU A 390 2.57 6.98 -7.29
N ASP A 391 1.80 6.11 -7.96
CA ASP A 391 0.34 6.27 -8.01
C ASP A 391 -0.36 5.48 -6.89
N TRP A 392 -0.60 4.18 -7.09
CA TRP A 392 -1.48 3.39 -6.24
C TRP A 392 -0.84 3.02 -4.89
N GLY A 393 0.44 2.68 -4.90
CA GLY A 393 1.16 2.39 -3.65
C GLY A 393 1.03 3.54 -2.64
N PRO A 394 1.46 4.78 -2.96
CA PRO A 394 1.32 5.93 -2.08
C PRO A 394 -0.13 6.30 -1.74
N SER A 395 -1.05 6.23 -2.70
CA SER A 395 -2.47 6.55 -2.49
C SER A 395 -3.14 5.58 -1.52
N THR A 396 -2.85 4.27 -1.63
CA THR A 396 -3.37 3.26 -0.69
C THR A 396 -2.72 3.35 0.68
N ALA A 397 -1.44 3.70 0.76
CA ALA A 397 -0.76 3.94 2.03
C ALA A 397 -1.44 5.07 2.81
N GLN A 398 -1.75 6.18 2.15
CA GLN A 398 -2.49 7.28 2.78
C GLN A 398 -3.89 6.85 3.23
N SER A 399 -4.60 6.05 2.42
CA SER A 399 -5.91 5.52 2.82
C SER A 399 -5.84 4.62 4.06
N LYS A 400 -4.74 3.87 4.24
CA LYS A 400 -4.53 3.06 5.44
C LYS A 400 -4.18 3.91 6.65
N GLN A 401 -3.38 4.97 6.48
CA GLN A 401 -3.13 5.93 7.55
C GLN A 401 -4.42 6.52 8.12
N GLU A 402 -5.37 6.85 7.25
CA GLU A 402 -6.70 7.29 7.66
C GLU A 402 -7.45 6.20 8.46
N CYS A 403 -7.38 4.94 8.02
CA CYS A 403 -8.07 3.84 8.70
C CYS A 403 -7.47 3.50 10.07
N TRP A 404 -6.15 3.60 10.24
CA TRP A 404 -5.47 3.22 11.49
C TRP A 404 -5.88 4.06 12.69
N ILE A 405 -6.52 5.21 12.50
CA ILE A 405 -7.11 5.95 13.62
C ILE A 405 -8.21 5.13 14.32
N ALA A 406 -8.91 4.26 13.59
CA ALA A 406 -10.09 3.53 14.06
C ALA A 406 -9.90 2.00 14.07
N SER A 407 -9.20 1.43 13.10
CA SER A 407 -9.07 -0.03 12.92
C SER A 407 -7.80 -0.41 12.20
N GLU A 408 -7.34 -1.65 12.39
CA GLU A 408 -6.20 -2.20 11.66
C GLU A 408 -6.63 -2.65 10.25
N VAL A 409 -5.78 -2.37 9.25
CA VAL A 409 -6.04 -2.72 7.84
C VAL A 409 -4.79 -3.30 7.22
N CYS A 410 -4.89 -4.46 6.58
CA CYS A 410 -3.81 -5.15 5.89
C CYS A 410 -4.19 -5.53 4.46
N SER A 411 -3.20 -5.60 3.59
CA SER A 411 -3.35 -6.20 2.26
C SER A 411 -2.38 -7.38 2.11
N PRO A 412 -2.86 -8.59 1.82
CA PRO A 412 -2.00 -9.76 1.55
C PRO A 412 -1.10 -9.58 0.31
N PHE A 413 -1.37 -8.60 -0.54
CA PHE A 413 -0.51 -8.25 -1.68
C PHE A 413 0.72 -7.43 -1.31
N ASN A 414 0.82 -6.91 -0.07
CA ASN A 414 1.97 -6.12 0.34
C ASN A 414 3.18 -7.01 0.68
N SER A 415 3.67 -7.72 -0.31
CA SER A 415 4.83 -8.61 -0.25
C SER A 415 5.60 -8.51 -1.56
N ARG A 416 6.92 -8.30 -1.49
CA ARG A 416 7.74 -8.11 -2.70
C ARG A 416 7.81 -9.38 -3.54
N ILE A 417 7.99 -10.53 -2.91
CA ILE A 417 8.01 -11.81 -3.64
C ILE A 417 6.67 -12.06 -4.33
N MET A 418 5.54 -11.76 -3.68
CA MET A 418 4.21 -11.88 -4.27
C MET A 418 4.08 -11.01 -5.53
N LEU A 419 4.41 -9.73 -5.42
CA LEU A 419 4.30 -8.78 -6.53
C LEU A 419 5.26 -9.13 -7.67
N THR A 420 6.51 -9.46 -7.37
CA THR A 420 7.50 -9.82 -8.39
C THR A 420 7.16 -11.14 -9.10
N THR A 421 6.62 -12.13 -8.38
CA THR A 421 6.11 -13.37 -8.97
C THR A 421 4.95 -13.08 -9.91
N LEU A 422 3.98 -12.28 -9.51
CA LEU A 422 2.87 -11.87 -10.37
C LEU A 422 3.34 -11.07 -11.60
N LEU A 423 4.33 -10.19 -11.44
CA LEU A 423 4.92 -9.40 -12.53
C LEU A 423 5.79 -10.23 -13.47
N SER A 424 6.24 -11.41 -13.09
CA SER A 424 7.07 -12.30 -13.93
C SER A 424 6.32 -12.93 -15.10
N THR A 425 4.99 -13.01 -15.04
CA THR A 425 4.20 -13.53 -16.18
C THR A 425 3.94 -12.44 -17.23
N ASP A 426 3.60 -12.87 -18.45
CA ASP A 426 3.32 -11.98 -19.57
C ASP A 426 2.19 -10.98 -19.25
N ALA A 427 2.37 -9.72 -19.64
CA ALA A 427 1.40 -8.65 -19.44
C ALA A 427 0.00 -8.96 -20.00
N LYS A 428 -0.09 -9.78 -21.07
CA LYS A 428 -1.39 -10.21 -21.63
C LYS A 428 -2.25 -11.01 -20.64
N TYR A 429 -1.64 -11.73 -19.69
CA TYR A 429 -2.35 -12.48 -18.66
C TYR A 429 -2.71 -11.63 -17.44
N ARG A 430 -2.16 -10.40 -17.37
CA ARG A 430 -2.35 -9.42 -16.29
C ARG A 430 -3.25 -8.25 -16.67
N VAL A 431 -3.86 -8.27 -17.85
CA VAL A 431 -4.74 -7.18 -18.32
C VAL A 431 -5.87 -6.93 -17.35
N LYS A 432 -6.10 -5.66 -17.00
CA LYS A 432 -7.05 -5.19 -15.99
C LYS A 432 -8.44 -5.82 -16.09
N GLU A 433 -8.96 -5.94 -17.32
CA GLU A 433 -10.34 -6.39 -17.57
C GLU A 433 -10.52 -7.91 -17.48
N SER A 434 -9.50 -8.68 -17.85
CA SER A 434 -9.57 -10.15 -17.88
C SER A 434 -8.78 -10.83 -16.77
N CYS A 435 -7.66 -10.24 -16.40
CA CYS A 435 -6.70 -10.67 -15.38
C CYS A 435 -6.64 -12.19 -15.18
N ARG A 436 -6.17 -12.89 -16.21
CA ARG A 436 -6.20 -14.37 -16.23
C ARG A 436 -5.44 -14.98 -15.06
N VAL A 437 -4.31 -14.39 -14.65
CA VAL A 437 -3.55 -14.88 -13.50
C VAL A 437 -4.39 -14.87 -12.22
N PHE A 438 -5.15 -13.80 -11.95
CA PHE A 438 -6.03 -13.76 -10.78
C PHE A 438 -7.20 -14.72 -10.91
N ARG A 439 -7.76 -14.86 -12.10
CA ARG A 439 -8.84 -15.81 -12.38
C ARG A 439 -8.44 -17.25 -12.06
N GLU A 440 -7.24 -17.67 -12.50
CA GLU A 440 -6.75 -19.03 -12.22
C GLU A 440 -6.52 -19.27 -10.72
N VAL A 441 -5.95 -18.28 -9.99
CA VAL A 441 -5.77 -18.37 -8.54
C VAL A 441 -7.13 -18.45 -7.81
N ILE A 442 -8.11 -17.63 -8.21
CA ILE A 442 -9.44 -17.64 -7.62
C ILE A 442 -10.15 -18.97 -7.91
N ASN A 443 -10.03 -19.51 -9.14
CA ASN A 443 -10.59 -20.80 -9.52
C ASN A 443 -10.02 -21.95 -8.68
N HIS A 444 -8.73 -21.87 -8.33
CA HIS A 444 -8.12 -22.85 -7.43
C HIS A 444 -8.80 -22.88 -6.06
N PHE A 445 -9.08 -21.72 -5.46
CA PHE A 445 -9.65 -21.64 -4.11
C PHE A 445 -11.18 -21.83 -4.06
N ALA A 446 -11.90 -21.32 -5.04
CA ALA A 446 -13.35 -21.17 -5.00
C ALA A 446 -14.08 -21.93 -6.14
N GLY A 447 -13.35 -22.62 -7.02
CA GLY A 447 -13.94 -23.29 -8.17
C GLY A 447 -14.65 -22.31 -9.12
N LYS A 448 -15.78 -22.73 -9.69
CA LYS A 448 -16.53 -21.94 -10.68
C LYS A 448 -17.29 -20.73 -10.12
N THR A 449 -17.13 -20.38 -8.84
CA THR A 449 -17.79 -19.22 -8.22
C THR A 449 -17.44 -17.90 -8.92
N ILE A 450 -16.36 -17.91 -9.70
CA ILE A 450 -15.88 -16.74 -10.43
C ILE A 450 -16.64 -16.41 -11.70
N ASP A 451 -17.51 -17.26 -12.20
CA ASP A 451 -18.25 -17.02 -13.45
C ASP A 451 -19.21 -15.81 -13.37
N LEU A 452 -19.32 -15.18 -12.21
CA LEU A 452 -20.03 -13.93 -12.06
C LEU A 452 -19.25 -12.74 -12.65
N PRO A 453 -19.94 -11.79 -13.27
CA PRO A 453 -19.30 -10.64 -13.91
C PRO A 453 -18.34 -9.89 -12.97
N VAL A 454 -17.22 -9.43 -13.51
CA VAL A 454 -16.24 -8.59 -12.78
C VAL A 454 -16.44 -7.14 -13.22
N ASN A 455 -16.71 -6.24 -12.26
CA ASN A 455 -16.90 -4.81 -12.49
C ASN A 455 -17.73 -4.53 -13.76
N PRO A 456 -18.96 -5.05 -13.89
CA PRO A 456 -19.75 -4.94 -15.10
C PRO A 456 -20.08 -3.47 -15.39
N THR A 457 -19.45 -2.90 -16.41
CA THR A 457 -19.79 -1.57 -16.92
C THR A 457 -20.06 -1.70 -18.42
N GLY A 458 -21.07 -0.98 -18.92
CA GLY A 458 -21.41 -1.00 -20.36
C GLY A 458 -20.25 -0.56 -21.30
N LYS A 459 -19.22 0.08 -20.74
CA LYS A 459 -18.05 0.54 -21.47
C LYS A 459 -17.10 -0.59 -21.89
N HIS A 460 -17.13 -1.75 -21.24
CA HIS A 460 -16.20 -2.86 -21.55
C HIS A 460 -16.32 -3.34 -23.00
N LYS A 461 -17.53 -3.44 -23.52
CA LYS A 461 -17.75 -3.88 -24.92
C LYS A 461 -17.15 -2.90 -25.94
N ILE A 462 -17.32 -1.60 -25.70
CA ILE A 462 -16.78 -0.54 -26.58
C ILE A 462 -15.25 -0.56 -26.52
N ILE A 463 -14.66 -0.65 -25.36
CA ILE A 463 -13.20 -0.72 -25.19
C ILE A 463 -12.64 -1.98 -25.85
N ALA A 464 -13.29 -3.13 -25.69
CA ALA A 464 -12.88 -4.39 -26.33
C ALA A 464 -12.91 -4.28 -27.85
N MET A 465 -13.96 -3.68 -28.42
CA MET A 465 -14.08 -3.43 -29.85
C MET A 465 -12.97 -2.47 -30.35
N MET A 466 -12.72 -1.37 -29.65
CA MET A 466 -11.65 -0.44 -29.99
C MET A 466 -10.25 -1.09 -29.93
N LYS A 467 -10.02 -2.00 -28.97
CA LYS A 467 -8.77 -2.78 -28.85
C LYS A 467 -8.63 -3.74 -30.05
N TRP A 468 -9.73 -4.44 -30.39
CA TRP A 468 -9.75 -5.34 -31.55
C TRP A 468 -9.47 -4.61 -32.87
N LEU A 469 -10.03 -3.40 -33.06
CA LEU A 469 -9.78 -2.54 -34.21
C LEU A 469 -8.40 -1.85 -34.21
N GLY A 470 -7.59 -2.01 -33.15
CA GLY A 470 -6.28 -1.34 -33.02
C GLY A 470 -6.35 0.18 -32.77
N ILE A 471 -7.56 0.75 -32.63
CA ILE A 471 -7.77 2.21 -32.49
C ILE A 471 -7.79 2.69 -31.03
N TYR A 472 -7.75 1.77 -30.06
CA TYR A 472 -7.84 2.13 -28.63
C TYR A 472 -6.65 2.98 -28.16
N LEU A 473 -5.43 2.59 -28.48
CA LEU A 473 -4.23 3.35 -28.08
C LEU A 473 -4.14 4.71 -28.78
N PRO A 474 -4.32 4.82 -30.12
CA PRO A 474 -4.41 6.11 -30.80
C PRO A 474 -5.47 7.04 -30.22
N TYR A 475 -6.68 6.53 -29.98
CA TYR A 475 -7.77 7.29 -29.35
C TYR A 475 -7.41 7.78 -27.94
N ARG A 476 -6.80 6.91 -27.15
CA ARG A 476 -6.39 7.24 -25.79
C ARG A 476 -5.29 8.29 -25.80
N LYS A 477 -4.31 8.15 -26.66
CA LYS A 477 -3.22 9.12 -26.87
C LYS A 477 -3.77 10.48 -27.31
N PHE A 478 -4.69 10.50 -28.26
CA PHE A 478 -5.40 11.73 -28.67
C PHE A 478 -6.12 12.39 -27.49
N ARG A 479 -6.93 11.63 -26.73
CA ARG A 479 -7.63 12.17 -25.56
C ARG A 479 -6.69 12.74 -24.49
N MET A 480 -5.54 12.13 -24.30
CA MET A 480 -4.56 12.59 -23.32
C MET A 480 -3.85 13.87 -23.76
N ASN A 481 -3.77 14.12 -25.07
CA ASN A 481 -3.12 15.32 -25.61
C ASN A 481 -4.09 16.50 -25.85
N VAL A 482 -5.39 16.24 -26.00
CA VAL A 482 -6.41 17.27 -26.33
C VAL A 482 -7.20 17.74 -25.11
N ARG A 483 -7.28 16.94 -24.05
CA ARG A 483 -7.93 17.31 -22.78
C ARG A 483 -6.93 17.70 -21.72
#